data_18f3a92a1e43e57c18f1a388588a784a
#
_entry.id   18f3a92a1e43e57c18f1a388588a784a
#
_cell.length_a   1.000
_cell.length_b   1.000
_cell.length_c   1.000
_cell.angle_alpha   90.00
_cell.angle_beta   90.00
_cell.angle_gamma   90.00
#
_symmetry.space_group_name_H-M   'P 1'
#
loop_
_entity.id
_entity.type
_entity.pdbx_description
1 polymer ?
#
loop_
_entity_poly.entity_id
_entity_poly.type
_entity_poly.pdbx_seq_one_letter_code
_entity_poly.pdbx_strand_id
1 'polypeptide(L)' 'MSTSTTAQFTVTGMTCGHCEMSVREEVEAIAGVTGVEVSSKTGALSVETDGTVTDAAIEAAVTEAGYSAARA' A
#
# COMPACT_ATOMS: atom_id res chain seq x y z
N MET A 1 2.13 18.20 -16.72
CA MET A 1 3.15 17.35 -16.14
C MET A 1 2.62 16.69 -14.88
N SER A 2 2.64 15.39 -14.87
CA SER A 2 2.16 14.68 -13.70
C SER A 2 3.27 14.60 -12.68
N THR A 3 2.95 14.94 -11.43
CA THR A 3 3.84 14.72 -10.32
C THR A 3 3.31 13.51 -9.59
N SER A 4 3.92 12.36 -9.84
CA SER A 4 3.56 11.17 -9.09
C SER A 4 4.62 10.91 -8.04
N THR A 5 4.18 10.54 -6.86
CA THR A 5 5.06 10.19 -5.75
C THR A 5 4.90 8.70 -5.49
N THR A 6 6.02 8.01 -5.37
CA THR A 6 6.01 6.58 -5.05
C THR A 6 6.49 6.40 -3.62
N ALA A 7 5.67 5.74 -2.81
CA ALA A 7 6.01 5.40 -1.43
C ALA A 7 6.17 3.90 -1.33
N GLN A 8 7.22 3.46 -0.65
CA GLN A 8 7.50 2.03 -0.50
C GLN A 8 7.40 1.64 0.96
N PHE A 9 6.76 0.49 1.19
CA PHE A 9 6.50 -0.01 2.53
C PHE A 9 6.83 -1.49 2.59
N THR A 10 7.07 -1.98 3.80
CA THR A 10 7.17 -3.41 4.06
C THR A 10 5.92 -3.82 4.82
N VAL A 11 5.21 -4.81 4.31
CA VAL A 11 3.98 -5.29 4.92
C VAL A 11 4.25 -6.64 5.56
N THR A 12 3.85 -6.78 6.82
CA THR A 12 4.05 -8.00 7.59
C THR A 12 2.74 -8.76 7.70
N GLY A 13 2.81 -10.08 7.62
CA GLY A 13 1.64 -10.93 7.80
C GLY A 13 1.00 -11.43 6.53
N MET A 14 1.46 -10.98 5.37
CA MET A 14 0.95 -11.50 4.11
C MET A 14 1.53 -12.88 3.85
N THR A 15 0.65 -13.87 3.68
CA THR A 15 1.09 -15.25 3.49
C THR A 15 0.55 -15.89 2.22
N CYS A 16 -0.31 -15.20 1.47
CA CYS A 16 -0.90 -15.76 0.26
C CYS A 16 -1.40 -14.65 -0.65
N GLY A 17 -1.85 -15.03 -1.85
CA GLY A 17 -2.33 -14.06 -2.83
C GLY A 17 -3.59 -13.30 -2.39
N HIS A 18 -4.40 -13.90 -1.54
CA HIS A 18 -5.58 -13.20 -1.01
C HIS A 18 -5.16 -12.02 -0.15
N CYS A 19 -4.05 -12.16 0.55
CA CYS A 19 -3.51 -11.08 1.37
C CYS A 19 -3.14 -9.89 0.49
N GLU A 20 -2.51 -10.16 -0.66
CA GLU A 20 -2.17 -9.11 -1.61
C GLU A 20 -3.40 -8.36 -2.07
N MET A 21 -4.47 -9.10 -2.39
CA MET A 21 -5.70 -8.47 -2.86
C MET A 21 -6.31 -7.57 -1.79
N SER A 22 -6.35 -8.06 -0.56
CA SER A 22 -6.93 -7.29 0.54
C SER A 22 -6.19 -5.98 0.76
N VAL A 23 -4.87 -6.04 0.79
CA VAL A 23 -4.06 -4.84 0.97
C VAL A 23 -4.25 -3.89 -0.21
N ARG A 24 -4.23 -4.43 -1.42
CA ARG A 24 -4.39 -3.62 -2.62
C ARG A 24 -5.73 -2.89 -2.62
N GLU A 25 -6.80 -3.59 -2.31
CA GLU A 25 -8.14 -2.99 -2.34
C GLU A 25 -8.25 -1.86 -1.32
N GLU A 26 -7.73 -2.08 -0.12
CA GLU A 26 -7.80 -1.04 0.91
C GLU A 26 -6.97 0.18 0.53
N VAL A 27 -5.79 -0.03 -0.02
CA VAL A 27 -4.91 1.08 -0.38
C VAL A 27 -5.45 1.81 -1.61
N GLU A 28 -6.00 1.08 -2.57
CA GLU A 28 -6.57 1.72 -3.77
C GLU A 28 -7.81 2.55 -3.45
N ALA A 29 -8.46 2.29 -2.35
CA ALA A 29 -9.62 3.06 -1.93
C ALA A 29 -9.25 4.46 -1.43
N ILE A 30 -7.99 4.73 -1.18
CA ILE A 30 -7.55 6.04 -0.70
C ILE A 30 -7.57 7.03 -1.86
N ALA A 31 -8.22 8.18 -1.64
CA ALA A 31 -8.24 9.23 -2.65
C ALA A 31 -6.81 9.73 -2.88
N GLY A 32 -6.41 9.86 -4.13
CA GLY A 32 -5.07 10.30 -4.48
C GLY A 32 -4.12 9.17 -4.84
N VAL A 33 -4.50 7.93 -4.58
CA VAL A 33 -3.69 6.77 -4.97
C VAL A 33 -3.96 6.46 -6.44
N THR A 34 -2.90 6.41 -7.23
CA THR A 34 -3.00 6.17 -8.68
C THR A 34 -2.53 4.78 -9.08
N GLY A 35 -1.77 4.10 -8.21
CA GLY A 35 -1.32 2.75 -8.51
C GLY A 35 -0.82 2.05 -7.27
N VAL A 36 -0.97 0.74 -7.23
CA VAL A 36 -0.53 -0.07 -6.10
C VAL A 36 0.11 -1.34 -6.64
N GLU A 37 1.30 -1.65 -6.12
CA GLU A 37 1.94 -2.93 -6.37
C GLU A 37 2.29 -3.56 -5.04
N VAL A 38 1.92 -4.82 -4.86
CA VAL A 38 2.13 -5.51 -3.60
C VAL A 38 2.56 -6.94 -3.90
N SER A 39 3.50 -7.44 -3.11
CA SER A 39 4.01 -8.80 -3.26
C SER A 39 4.01 -9.51 -1.91
N SER A 40 3.28 -10.61 -1.81
CA SER A 40 3.28 -11.41 -0.59
C SER A 40 4.58 -12.17 -0.40
N LYS A 41 5.32 -12.40 -1.47
CA LYS A 41 6.58 -13.15 -1.38
C LYS A 41 7.67 -12.36 -0.67
N THR A 42 7.72 -11.06 -0.93
CA THR A 42 8.76 -10.22 -0.35
C THR A 42 8.23 -9.29 0.73
N GLY A 43 6.91 -9.17 0.85
CA GLY A 43 6.28 -8.21 1.75
C GLY A 43 6.36 -6.78 1.26
N ALA A 44 6.73 -6.58 0.01
CA ALA A 44 6.92 -5.23 -0.53
C ALA A 44 5.59 -4.64 -0.98
N LEU A 45 5.39 -3.37 -0.65
CA LEU A 45 4.23 -2.60 -1.08
C LEU A 45 4.73 -1.31 -1.68
N SER A 46 4.35 -1.04 -2.92
CA SER A 46 4.72 0.18 -3.61
C SER A 46 3.44 0.90 -4.00
N VAL A 47 3.29 2.15 -3.58
CA VAL A 47 2.09 2.93 -3.78
C VAL A 47 2.43 4.20 -4.55
N GLU A 48 1.77 4.38 -5.69
CA GLU A 48 1.89 5.63 -6.45
C GLU A 48 0.73 6.54 -6.11
N THR A 49 1.03 7.78 -5.84
CA THR A 49 0.02 8.76 -5.46
C THR A 49 0.26 10.06 -6.22
N ASP A 50 -0.69 10.97 -6.10
CA ASP A 50 -0.57 12.30 -6.67
C ASP A 50 0.14 13.28 -5.72
N GLY A 51 0.71 12.77 -4.63
CA GLY A 51 1.44 13.56 -3.66
C GLY A 51 0.60 14.06 -2.50
N THR A 52 -0.71 13.79 -2.51
CA THR A 52 -1.60 14.26 -1.43
C THR A 52 -1.82 13.22 -0.35
N VAL A 53 -1.35 11.99 -0.56
CA VAL A 53 -1.57 10.89 0.37
C VAL A 53 -0.38 10.79 1.32
N THR A 54 -0.67 10.68 2.62
CA THR A 54 0.39 10.58 3.64
C THR A 54 0.74 9.11 3.88
N ASP A 55 1.94 8.88 4.41
CA ASP A 55 2.36 7.52 4.79
C ASP A 55 1.40 6.94 5.82
N ALA A 56 0.94 7.77 6.75
CA ALA A 56 0.02 7.32 7.79
C ALA A 56 -1.30 6.82 7.21
N ALA A 57 -1.77 7.44 6.13
CA ALA A 57 -3.00 7.01 5.49
C ALA A 57 -2.83 5.64 4.86
N ILE A 58 -1.67 5.38 4.24
CA ILE A 58 -1.38 4.10 3.64
C ILE A 58 -1.24 3.02 4.70
N GLU A 59 -0.53 3.33 5.78
CA GLU A 59 -0.37 2.39 6.88
C GLU A 59 -1.70 2.05 7.54
N ALA A 60 -2.57 3.04 7.68
CA ALA A 60 -3.90 2.82 8.24
C ALA A 60 -4.72 1.89 7.35
N ALA A 61 -4.62 2.06 6.03
CA ALA A 61 -5.33 1.20 5.10
C ALA A 61 -4.86 -0.24 5.20
N VAL A 62 -3.54 -0.45 5.32
CA VAL A 62 -2.99 -1.79 5.49
C VAL A 62 -3.47 -2.41 6.79
N THR A 63 -3.54 -1.61 7.85
CA THR A 63 -4.04 -2.08 9.14
C THR A 63 -5.51 -2.49 9.05
N GLU A 64 -6.31 -1.73 8.29
CA GLU A 64 -7.72 -2.09 8.08
C GLU A 64 -7.84 -3.42 7.36
N ALA A 65 -6.88 -3.74 6.50
CA ALA A 65 -6.88 -5.04 5.82
C ALA A 65 -6.45 -6.19 6.75
N GLY A 66 -5.96 -5.86 7.95
CA GLY A 66 -5.56 -6.87 8.92
C GLY A 66 -4.07 -7.14 8.96
N TYR A 67 -3.27 -6.26 8.38
CA TYR A 67 -1.81 -6.44 8.30
C TYR A 67 -1.11 -5.22 8.89
N SER A 68 0.21 -5.22 8.85
CA SER A 68 1.00 -4.09 9.35
C SER A 68 1.96 -3.63 8.26
N ALA A 69 2.06 -2.32 8.09
CA ALA A 69 2.98 -1.75 7.12
C ALA A 69 3.94 -0.79 7.82
N ALA A 70 5.18 -0.80 7.38
CA ALA A 70 6.18 0.14 7.85
C ALA A 70 6.91 0.69 6.64
N ARG A 71 7.34 1.94 6.73
CA ARG A 71 8.07 2.59 5.65
C ARG A 71 9.36 1.82 5.38
N ALA A 72 9.57 1.47 4.10
CA ALA A 72 10.77 0.74 3.70
C ALA A 72 11.98 1.66 3.59
#